data_e0b52c1fd66b3cf8d0858dd3207f6200
#
_entry.id   e0b52c1fd66b3cf8d0858dd3207f6200
#
_cell.length_a   1.000
_cell.length_b   1.000
_cell.length_c   1.000
_cell.angle_alpha   90.00
_cell.angle_beta   90.00
_cell.angle_gamma   90.00
#
_symmetry.space_group_name_H-M   'P 1'
#
loop_
_entity.id
_entity.type
_entity.pdbx_description
1 polymer ?
#
loop_
_entity_poly.entity_id
_entity_poly.type
_entity_poly.pdbx_seq_one_letter_code
_entity_poly.pdbx_strand_id
1 'polypeptide(L)'
;MVTKQRHPNNAVNKFEYNSDDIFINSLFIPLTSFFKKWSVKKRFLVSFRDKILMGRIDKSDFEYICESVVEDKKINSNNIRTEITNINDLDECGTLYSWPWDLIVQLKGTLKSQIRKRKIPQRVKVIGNNPVYVDKTSIIGQGTVLDASEGGIYIGPQSAIYQSSIYGPVHIGESTQVKPYSIISNSYIGKNCRIAGEIDSSIILDYTNKSHLGYLGHSYVGEWVNLGANTVTSDLKMTYGTISMRLDKEKKDTKTIKLGSFFGDMSKTSIGTNIYCGLKIGISSHVYGNIFDDVPSYVIYGQGIGSENAEMNISSSIKFQKRMMSRRNVDMSLEYENMMKTLFEMTINERKKHKVRSKKFTIR
;
A
#
# COMPACT_ATOMS: atom_id res chain seq x y z
N MET A 1 -17.63 -7.51 -3.49
CA MET A 1 -18.44 -6.28 -3.56
C MET A 1 -17.66 -5.01 -3.22
N VAL A 2 -16.94 -4.90 -2.09
CA VAL A 2 -16.15 -3.70 -1.75
C VAL A 2 -15.11 -3.37 -2.83
N THR A 3 -14.37 -4.35 -3.33
CA THR A 3 -13.41 -4.15 -4.43
C THR A 3 -14.09 -3.63 -5.70
N LYS A 4 -15.30 -4.10 -6.01
CA LYS A 4 -16.08 -3.61 -7.16
C LYS A 4 -16.49 -2.15 -6.99
N GLN A 5 -16.82 -1.71 -5.77
CA GLN A 5 -17.11 -0.30 -5.48
C GLN A 5 -15.87 0.59 -5.64
N ARG A 6 -14.70 0.10 -5.22
CA ARG A 6 -13.42 0.81 -5.39
C ARG A 6 -12.97 0.88 -6.85
N HIS A 7 -13.30 -0.13 -7.64
CA HIS A 7 -12.91 -0.29 -9.04
C HIS A 7 -14.14 -0.61 -9.92
N PRO A 8 -15.08 0.34 -10.10
CA PRO A 8 -16.37 0.07 -10.76
C PRO A 8 -16.22 -0.39 -12.22
N ASN A 9 -15.15 0.02 -12.87
CA ASN A 9 -14.88 -0.32 -14.28
C ASN A 9 -14.12 -1.65 -14.46
N ASN A 10 -13.71 -2.30 -13.37
CA ASN A 10 -12.96 -3.55 -13.43
C ASN A 10 -13.88 -4.74 -13.13
N ALA A 11 -13.65 -5.86 -13.80
CA ALA A 11 -14.22 -7.13 -13.38
C ALA A 11 -13.63 -7.53 -12.02
N VAL A 12 -14.50 -7.86 -11.05
CA VAL A 12 -14.08 -8.26 -9.71
C VAL A 12 -14.78 -9.58 -9.35
N ASN A 13 -13.99 -10.59 -9.00
CA ASN A 13 -14.46 -11.96 -8.71
C ASN A 13 -15.30 -12.57 -9.84
N LYS A 14 -15.06 -12.13 -11.07
CA LYS A 14 -15.60 -12.71 -12.29
C LYS A 14 -14.43 -13.17 -13.14
N PHE A 15 -14.40 -14.45 -13.42
CA PHE A 15 -13.44 -15.04 -14.34
C PHE A 15 -14.13 -15.15 -15.70
N GLU A 16 -14.04 -14.09 -16.49
CA GLU A 16 -14.56 -14.06 -17.87
C GLU A 16 -13.40 -14.40 -18.80
N TYR A 17 -13.53 -15.52 -19.52
CA TYR A 17 -12.54 -15.94 -20.48
C TYR A 17 -12.73 -15.22 -21.82
N ASN A 18 -11.63 -14.64 -22.33
CA ASN A 18 -11.52 -14.21 -23.70
C ASN A 18 -10.19 -14.71 -24.26
N SER A 19 -10.24 -15.33 -25.47
CA SER A 19 -9.06 -15.94 -26.12
C SER A 19 -7.93 -14.95 -26.42
N ASP A 20 -8.24 -13.66 -26.51
CA ASP A 20 -7.28 -12.60 -26.84
C ASP A 20 -6.68 -11.95 -25.59
N ASP A 21 -7.23 -12.21 -24.42
CA ASP A 21 -6.75 -11.62 -23.18
C ASP A 21 -5.43 -12.23 -22.72
N ILE A 22 -4.58 -11.39 -22.17
CA ILE A 22 -3.38 -11.79 -21.44
C ILE A 22 -3.64 -11.61 -19.96
N PHE A 23 -3.61 -12.71 -19.21
CA PHE A 23 -3.59 -12.59 -17.77
C PHE A 23 -2.15 -12.36 -17.28
N ILE A 24 -2.01 -11.60 -16.21
CA ILE A 24 -0.74 -11.32 -15.56
C ILE A 24 -0.91 -11.56 -14.06
N ASN A 25 0.02 -12.28 -13.46
CA ASN A 25 0.08 -12.43 -12.02
C ASN A 25 0.19 -11.02 -11.39
N SER A 26 -0.72 -10.70 -10.47
CA SER A 26 -0.78 -9.38 -9.83
C SER A 26 0.49 -8.98 -9.07
N LEU A 27 1.33 -9.95 -8.73
CA LEU A 27 2.62 -9.73 -8.09
C LEU A 27 3.78 -9.55 -9.08
N PHE A 28 3.51 -9.67 -10.39
CA PHE A 28 4.53 -9.54 -11.44
C PHE A 28 4.35 -8.25 -12.24
N ILE A 29 5.40 -7.45 -12.31
CA ILE A 29 5.45 -6.25 -13.17
C ILE A 29 6.43 -6.55 -14.31
N PRO A 30 5.93 -6.86 -15.52
CA PRO A 30 6.79 -7.16 -16.66
C PRO A 30 7.52 -5.90 -17.15
N LEU A 31 8.76 -6.07 -17.61
CA LEU A 31 9.42 -5.05 -18.45
C LEU A 31 8.63 -4.86 -19.74
N THR A 32 8.61 -3.63 -20.25
CA THR A 32 7.88 -3.30 -21.50
C THR A 32 8.39 -4.13 -22.70
N SER A 33 9.70 -4.37 -22.79
CA SER A 33 10.33 -5.21 -23.82
C SER A 33 9.85 -6.66 -23.73
N PHE A 34 9.85 -7.20 -22.52
CA PHE A 34 9.39 -8.55 -22.22
C PHE A 34 7.90 -8.72 -22.56
N PHE A 35 7.04 -7.80 -22.09
CA PHE A 35 5.62 -7.83 -22.38
C PHE A 35 5.36 -7.78 -23.89
N LYS A 36 6.03 -6.89 -24.62
CA LYS A 36 5.88 -6.79 -26.11
C LYS A 36 6.29 -8.07 -26.81
N LYS A 37 7.40 -8.71 -26.39
CA LYS A 37 7.87 -9.99 -26.98
C LYS A 37 6.81 -11.09 -26.90
N TRP A 38 6.09 -11.16 -25.78
CA TRP A 38 5.11 -12.22 -25.53
C TRP A 38 3.71 -11.87 -26.02
N SER A 39 3.31 -10.59 -25.96
CA SER A 39 1.94 -10.14 -26.33
C SER A 39 1.55 -10.43 -27.77
N VAL A 40 2.50 -10.59 -28.69
CA VAL A 40 2.27 -10.94 -30.10
C VAL A 40 2.04 -12.43 -30.34
N LYS A 41 2.33 -13.29 -29.38
CA LYS A 41 2.13 -14.74 -29.51
C LYS A 41 0.65 -15.10 -29.34
N LYS A 42 0.15 -16.02 -30.16
CA LYS A 42 -1.26 -16.50 -30.08
C LYS A 42 -1.55 -17.22 -28.76
N ARG A 43 -0.63 -18.06 -28.32
CA ARG A 43 -0.71 -18.81 -27.05
C ARG A 43 0.66 -18.88 -26.41
N PHE A 44 0.70 -18.75 -25.10
CA PHE A 44 1.91 -18.85 -24.32
C PHE A 44 1.56 -18.90 -22.82
N LEU A 45 2.42 -19.52 -22.04
CA LEU A 45 2.43 -19.44 -20.58
C LEU A 45 3.86 -19.30 -20.14
N VAL A 46 4.13 -18.24 -19.36
CA VAL A 46 5.47 -17.96 -18.83
C VAL A 46 5.47 -18.16 -17.33
N SER A 47 6.48 -18.88 -16.86
CA SER A 47 6.69 -19.13 -15.44
C SER A 47 8.14 -18.84 -15.04
N PHE A 48 8.31 -18.56 -13.75
CA PHE A 48 9.61 -18.46 -13.09
C PHE A 48 9.57 -19.35 -11.87
N ARG A 49 10.44 -20.37 -11.84
CA ARG A 49 10.39 -21.43 -10.83
C ARG A 49 8.98 -22.09 -10.83
N ASP A 50 8.28 -22.05 -9.70
CA ASP A 50 6.93 -22.61 -9.52
C ASP A 50 5.80 -21.58 -9.66
N LYS A 51 6.12 -20.34 -10.08
CA LYS A 51 5.14 -19.25 -10.19
C LYS A 51 4.83 -18.92 -11.63
N ILE A 52 3.55 -18.96 -11.97
CA ILE A 52 3.07 -18.43 -13.26
C ILE A 52 3.16 -16.90 -13.22
N LEU A 53 3.75 -16.32 -14.26
CA LEU A 53 3.94 -14.87 -14.37
C LEU A 53 2.88 -14.23 -15.27
N MET A 54 2.69 -14.76 -16.46
CA MET A 54 1.72 -14.26 -17.44
C MET A 54 1.43 -15.29 -18.52
N GLY A 55 0.29 -15.15 -19.19
CA GLY A 55 -0.06 -16.06 -20.27
C GLY A 55 -1.27 -15.61 -21.09
N ARG A 56 -1.37 -16.17 -22.29
CA ARG A 56 -2.57 -16.25 -23.11
C ARG A 56 -2.81 -17.74 -23.37
N ILE A 57 -3.88 -18.29 -22.82
CA ILE A 57 -4.11 -19.72 -22.69
C ILE A 57 -5.50 -20.10 -23.19
N ASP A 58 -5.75 -21.37 -23.30
CA ASP A 58 -7.06 -21.92 -23.64
C ASP A 58 -8.06 -21.78 -22.50
N LYS A 59 -9.34 -21.89 -22.84
CA LYS A 59 -10.43 -21.82 -21.86
C LYS A 59 -10.29 -22.88 -20.78
N SER A 60 -9.93 -24.11 -21.13
CA SER A 60 -9.74 -25.20 -20.15
C SER A 60 -8.62 -24.92 -19.15
N ASP A 61 -7.48 -24.40 -19.64
CA ASP A 61 -6.35 -24.03 -18.77
C ASP A 61 -6.70 -22.84 -17.88
N PHE A 62 -7.46 -21.86 -18.42
CA PHE A 62 -7.94 -20.72 -17.67
C PHE A 62 -8.87 -21.13 -16.53
N GLU A 63 -9.87 -21.97 -16.81
CA GLU A 63 -10.81 -22.48 -15.82
C GLU A 63 -10.06 -23.23 -14.70
N TYR A 64 -9.14 -24.14 -15.07
CA TYR A 64 -8.32 -24.88 -14.11
C TYR A 64 -7.48 -23.95 -13.20
N ILE A 65 -6.83 -22.93 -13.77
CA ILE A 65 -6.04 -21.97 -12.99
C ILE A 65 -6.95 -21.17 -12.05
N CYS A 66 -8.09 -20.68 -12.53
CA CYS A 66 -9.04 -19.93 -11.72
C CYS A 66 -9.60 -20.74 -10.55
N GLU A 67 -9.99 -22.00 -10.80
CA GLU A 67 -10.46 -22.93 -9.75
C GLU A 67 -9.35 -23.18 -8.71
N SER A 68 -8.13 -23.43 -9.15
CA SER A 68 -6.99 -23.66 -8.26
C SER A 68 -6.72 -22.44 -7.36
N VAL A 69 -6.81 -21.22 -7.92
CA VAL A 69 -6.63 -19.98 -7.15
C VAL A 69 -7.75 -19.76 -6.13
N VAL A 70 -9.01 -20.03 -6.51
CA VAL A 70 -10.17 -19.89 -5.61
C VAL A 70 -10.10 -20.87 -4.44
N GLU A 71 -9.65 -22.10 -4.71
CA GLU A 71 -9.56 -23.17 -3.73
C GLU A 71 -8.24 -23.18 -2.94
N ASP A 72 -7.36 -22.20 -3.17
CA ASP A 72 -6.01 -22.11 -2.57
C ASP A 72 -5.17 -23.39 -2.80
N LYS A 73 -5.34 -23.99 -3.99
CA LYS A 73 -4.61 -25.19 -4.39
C LYS A 73 -3.37 -24.85 -5.20
N LYS A 74 -2.35 -25.67 -5.05
CA LYS A 74 -1.15 -25.55 -5.89
C LYS A 74 -1.49 -25.94 -7.33
N ILE A 75 -1.16 -25.05 -8.28
CA ILE A 75 -1.32 -25.31 -9.71
C ILE A 75 -0.33 -26.42 -10.13
N ASN A 76 -0.85 -27.51 -10.68
CA ASN A 76 -0.03 -28.59 -11.23
C ASN A 76 0.17 -28.35 -12.74
N SER A 77 1.42 -28.17 -13.16
CA SER A 77 1.78 -27.93 -14.56
C SER A 77 1.35 -29.04 -15.51
N ASN A 78 1.25 -30.28 -15.03
CA ASN A 78 0.81 -31.42 -15.85
C ASN A 78 -0.67 -31.34 -16.28
N ASN A 79 -1.46 -30.52 -15.60
CA ASN A 79 -2.87 -30.33 -15.93
C ASN A 79 -3.08 -29.16 -16.92
N ILE A 80 -2.00 -28.49 -17.32
CA ILE A 80 -2.04 -27.37 -18.27
C ILE A 80 -1.59 -27.88 -19.65
N ARG A 81 -2.40 -27.60 -20.66
CA ARG A 81 -2.15 -28.02 -22.06
C ARG A 81 -1.28 -27.01 -22.80
N THR A 82 -1.36 -25.74 -22.43
CA THR A 82 -0.52 -24.69 -23.02
C THR A 82 0.95 -24.92 -22.62
N GLU A 83 1.84 -24.87 -23.61
CA GLU A 83 3.28 -25.01 -23.36
C GLU A 83 3.79 -23.95 -22.39
N ILE A 84 4.46 -24.42 -21.34
CA ILE A 84 5.00 -23.55 -20.28
C ILE A 84 6.46 -23.23 -20.61
N THR A 85 6.75 -21.98 -20.81
CA THR A 85 8.14 -21.50 -20.95
C THR A 85 8.64 -21.03 -19.59
N ASN A 86 9.56 -21.81 -19.01
CA ASN A 86 10.26 -21.41 -17.79
C ASN A 86 11.38 -20.42 -18.12
N ILE A 87 11.39 -19.27 -17.42
CA ILE A 87 12.47 -18.30 -17.51
C ILE A 87 13.46 -18.52 -16.36
N ASN A 88 14.73 -18.34 -16.66
CA ASN A 88 15.81 -18.56 -15.69
C ASN A 88 16.29 -17.28 -15.01
N ASP A 89 16.11 -16.14 -15.68
CA ASP A 89 16.50 -14.83 -15.18
C ASP A 89 15.26 -13.92 -15.11
N LEU A 90 14.94 -13.49 -13.88
CA LEU A 90 13.81 -12.62 -13.64
C LEU A 90 14.13 -11.16 -13.99
N ASP A 91 15.40 -10.73 -13.87
CA ASP A 91 15.81 -9.35 -14.09
C ASP A 91 15.64 -8.93 -15.56
N GLU A 92 15.74 -9.88 -16.49
CA GLU A 92 15.45 -9.64 -17.91
C GLU A 92 13.94 -9.56 -18.24
N CYS A 93 13.11 -9.97 -17.32
CA CYS A 93 11.67 -10.13 -17.53
C CYS A 93 10.82 -9.10 -16.82
N GLY A 94 11.22 -8.72 -15.61
CA GLY A 94 10.46 -7.83 -14.77
C GLY A 94 10.73 -7.99 -13.29
N THR A 95 9.83 -7.49 -12.48
CA THR A 95 9.91 -7.57 -11.01
C THR A 95 8.78 -8.45 -10.48
N LEU A 96 9.12 -9.44 -9.67
CA LEU A 96 8.17 -10.30 -8.97
C LEU A 96 8.22 -9.99 -7.47
N TYR A 97 7.12 -9.49 -6.95
CA TYR A 97 6.94 -9.26 -5.53
C TYR A 97 6.70 -10.59 -4.80
N SER A 98 7.49 -10.87 -3.79
CA SER A 98 7.38 -12.10 -2.99
C SER A 98 7.02 -11.82 -1.54
N TRP A 99 7.37 -10.65 -1.05
CA TRP A 99 7.19 -10.23 0.33
C TRP A 99 6.52 -8.86 0.42
N PRO A 100 5.78 -8.55 1.50
CA PRO A 100 5.16 -7.23 1.67
C PRO A 100 6.14 -6.06 1.57
N TRP A 101 7.36 -6.23 2.05
CA TRP A 101 8.39 -5.17 1.98
C TRP A 101 8.95 -4.92 0.60
N ASP A 102 8.76 -5.85 -0.35
CA ASP A 102 9.19 -5.62 -1.75
C ASP A 102 8.48 -4.41 -2.35
N LEU A 103 7.25 -4.12 -1.90
CA LEU A 103 6.52 -2.91 -2.28
C LEU A 103 7.31 -1.63 -1.95
N ILE A 104 7.99 -1.60 -0.82
CA ILE A 104 8.78 -0.45 -0.36
C ILE A 104 10.14 -0.44 -1.05
N VAL A 105 10.83 -1.59 -1.10
CA VAL A 105 12.15 -1.73 -1.72
C VAL A 105 12.13 -1.35 -3.20
N GLN A 106 11.08 -1.75 -3.92
CA GLN A 106 10.94 -1.51 -5.35
C GLN A 106 10.23 -0.18 -5.69
N LEU A 107 9.75 0.57 -4.69
CA LEU A 107 8.90 1.75 -4.90
C LEU A 107 9.56 2.80 -5.80
N LYS A 108 10.79 3.18 -5.49
CA LYS A 108 11.53 4.23 -6.26
C LYS A 108 11.67 3.84 -7.73
N GLY A 109 12.05 2.60 -8.01
CA GLY A 109 12.18 2.07 -9.38
C GLY A 109 10.85 2.04 -10.11
N THR A 110 9.79 1.57 -9.45
CA THR A 110 8.43 1.51 -9.99
C THR A 110 7.91 2.90 -10.35
N LEU A 111 8.02 3.87 -9.47
CA LEU A 111 7.60 5.25 -9.72
C LEU A 111 8.37 5.88 -10.89
N LYS A 112 9.69 5.69 -10.96
CA LYS A 112 10.52 6.16 -12.09
C LYS A 112 10.04 5.59 -13.43
N SER A 113 9.63 4.34 -13.46
CA SER A 113 9.17 3.69 -14.69
C SER A 113 7.76 4.13 -15.13
N GLN A 114 6.91 4.54 -14.20
CA GLN A 114 5.50 4.86 -14.45
C GLN A 114 5.26 6.35 -14.73
N ILE A 115 6.03 7.26 -14.14
CA ILE A 115 5.85 8.70 -14.33
C ILE A 115 6.56 9.14 -15.61
N ARG A 116 5.81 9.21 -16.73
CA ARG A 116 6.35 9.51 -18.07
C ARG A 116 5.77 10.76 -18.73
N LYS A 117 4.66 11.27 -18.22
CA LYS A 117 3.99 12.45 -18.81
C LYS A 117 4.62 13.73 -18.31
N ARG A 118 4.76 14.71 -19.20
CA ARG A 118 5.20 16.08 -18.87
C ARG A 118 4.11 17.10 -19.18
N LYS A 119 3.66 17.82 -18.17
CA LYS A 119 2.73 18.93 -18.29
C LYS A 119 2.87 19.82 -17.07
N ILE A 120 3.47 21.00 -17.25
CA ILE A 120 3.78 21.92 -16.16
C ILE A 120 3.02 23.22 -16.41
N PRO A 121 2.22 23.73 -15.45
CA PRO A 121 1.61 25.05 -15.54
C PRO A 121 2.68 26.15 -15.54
N GLN A 122 2.44 27.25 -16.27
CA GLN A 122 3.41 28.34 -16.50
C GLN A 122 4.03 28.97 -15.24
N ARG A 123 3.35 28.91 -14.10
CA ARG A 123 3.79 29.54 -12.84
C ARG A 123 4.49 28.60 -11.86
N VAL A 124 4.71 27.35 -12.23
CA VAL A 124 5.32 26.34 -11.35
C VAL A 124 6.81 26.22 -11.63
N LYS A 125 7.63 26.49 -10.60
CA LYS A 125 9.07 26.31 -10.67
C LYS A 125 9.41 24.82 -10.49
N VAL A 126 10.14 24.27 -11.45
CA VAL A 126 10.61 22.87 -11.43
C VAL A 126 12.12 22.85 -11.53
N ILE A 127 12.76 22.00 -10.73
CA ILE A 127 14.19 21.70 -10.77
C ILE A 127 14.36 20.31 -11.41
N GLY A 128 15.41 20.11 -12.21
CA GLY A 128 15.71 18.82 -12.85
C GLY A 128 14.96 18.60 -14.17
N ASN A 129 15.27 17.47 -14.83
CA ASN A 129 14.86 17.19 -16.21
C ASN A 129 13.88 16.02 -16.34
N ASN A 130 13.60 15.27 -15.26
CA ASN A 130 12.65 14.16 -15.31
C ASN A 130 11.21 14.67 -15.54
N PRO A 131 10.32 13.78 -16.02
CA PRO A 131 8.94 14.17 -16.32
C PRO A 131 8.20 14.72 -15.09
N VAL A 132 7.54 15.86 -15.25
CA VAL A 132 6.64 16.43 -14.24
C VAL A 132 5.27 16.64 -14.85
N TYR A 133 4.27 16.07 -14.24
CA TYR A 133 2.87 16.27 -14.59
C TYR A 133 2.13 16.91 -13.43
N VAL A 134 1.53 18.07 -13.69
CA VAL A 134 0.60 18.74 -12.76
C VAL A 134 -0.72 18.92 -13.49
N ASP A 135 -1.80 18.39 -12.93
CA ASP A 135 -3.12 18.57 -13.51
C ASP A 135 -3.56 20.04 -13.48
N LYS A 136 -4.29 20.46 -14.50
CA LYS A 136 -4.75 21.86 -14.65
C LYS A 136 -5.68 22.35 -13.54
N THR A 137 -6.33 21.42 -12.84
CA THR A 137 -7.25 21.70 -11.74
C THR A 137 -6.57 21.73 -10.38
N SER A 138 -5.26 21.44 -10.34
CA SER A 138 -4.49 21.39 -9.10
C SER A 138 -3.96 22.77 -8.70
N ILE A 139 -3.83 22.98 -7.41
CA ILE A 139 -3.29 24.20 -6.82
C ILE A 139 -1.85 23.96 -6.38
N ILE A 140 -0.91 24.73 -6.89
CA ILE A 140 0.47 24.76 -6.41
C ILE A 140 0.69 26.12 -5.75
N GLY A 141 0.79 26.12 -4.43
CA GLY A 141 0.98 27.33 -3.64
C GLY A 141 2.36 27.96 -3.85
N GLN A 142 2.44 29.25 -3.66
CA GLN A 142 3.69 30.00 -3.75
C GLN A 142 4.73 29.44 -2.78
N GLY A 143 5.99 29.35 -3.21
CA GLY A 143 7.08 28.79 -2.41
C GLY A 143 7.15 27.26 -2.44
N THR A 144 6.29 26.59 -3.20
CA THR A 144 6.42 25.13 -3.44
C THR A 144 7.58 24.85 -4.38
N VAL A 145 8.42 23.89 -4.00
CA VAL A 145 9.53 23.39 -4.82
C VAL A 145 9.18 22.00 -5.34
N LEU A 146 9.24 21.83 -6.67
CA LEU A 146 9.13 20.53 -7.33
C LEU A 146 10.51 20.18 -7.89
N ASP A 147 11.22 19.27 -7.24
CA ASP A 147 12.55 18.82 -7.67
C ASP A 147 12.46 17.44 -8.32
N ALA A 148 12.56 17.44 -9.64
CA ALA A 148 12.55 16.25 -10.48
C ALA A 148 13.96 15.82 -10.91
N SER A 149 15.02 16.14 -10.14
CA SER A 149 16.40 15.75 -10.46
C SER A 149 16.60 14.25 -10.39
N GLU A 150 16.02 13.56 -9.40
CA GLU A 150 16.18 12.13 -9.17
C GLU A 150 15.07 11.26 -9.80
N GLY A 151 13.94 11.84 -10.17
CA GLY A 151 12.82 11.12 -10.77
C GLY A 151 11.62 12.02 -11.05
N GLY A 152 10.62 11.47 -11.75
CA GLY A 152 9.43 12.22 -12.15
C GLY A 152 8.51 12.58 -10.97
N ILE A 153 7.66 13.61 -11.18
CA ILE A 153 6.62 14.02 -10.22
C ILE A 153 5.26 14.00 -10.91
N TYR A 154 4.29 13.36 -10.30
CA TYR A 154 2.90 13.39 -10.74
C TYR A 154 2.01 14.00 -9.66
N ILE A 155 1.23 15.03 -10.04
CA ILE A 155 0.22 15.67 -9.18
C ILE A 155 -1.12 15.56 -9.89
N GLY A 156 -2.01 14.75 -9.31
CA GLY A 156 -3.34 14.41 -9.83
C GLY A 156 -4.35 15.54 -9.72
N PRO A 157 -5.55 15.39 -10.35
CA PRO A 157 -6.59 16.40 -10.39
C PRO A 157 -7.02 16.89 -9.00
N GLN A 158 -7.45 18.15 -8.91
CA GLN A 158 -8.03 18.76 -7.70
C GLN A 158 -7.13 18.67 -6.46
N SER A 159 -5.85 18.33 -6.61
CA SER A 159 -4.90 18.30 -5.51
C SER A 159 -4.41 19.68 -5.16
N ALA A 160 -4.00 19.89 -3.91
CA ALA A 160 -3.47 21.16 -3.46
C ALA A 160 -2.15 20.96 -2.69
N ILE A 161 -1.07 21.57 -3.16
CA ILE A 161 0.25 21.51 -2.54
C ILE A 161 0.59 22.93 -2.07
N TYR A 162 0.72 23.10 -0.76
CA TYR A 162 1.00 24.42 -0.17
C TYR A 162 2.44 24.47 0.34
N GLN A 163 3.24 25.41 -0.15
CA GLN A 163 4.56 25.83 0.36
C GLN A 163 5.40 24.66 0.92
N SER A 164 5.66 23.66 0.08
CA SER A 164 6.30 22.40 0.45
C SER A 164 7.38 22.03 -0.55
N SER A 165 8.25 21.08 -0.18
CA SER A 165 9.30 20.55 -1.03
C SER A 165 8.95 19.11 -1.45
N ILE A 166 8.87 18.88 -2.77
CA ILE A 166 8.55 17.58 -3.37
C ILE A 166 9.75 17.13 -4.19
N TYR A 167 10.39 16.05 -3.76
CA TYR A 167 11.57 15.46 -4.40
C TYR A 167 11.20 14.16 -5.10
N GLY A 168 11.19 14.18 -6.42
CA GLY A 168 10.83 13.00 -7.24
C GLY A 168 11.79 11.80 -7.08
N PRO A 169 11.33 10.58 -7.37
CA PRO A 169 10.02 10.26 -7.93
C PRO A 169 8.89 10.33 -6.88
N VAL A 170 7.83 11.06 -7.17
CA VAL A 170 6.67 11.19 -6.26
C VAL A 170 5.36 11.15 -7.05
N HIS A 171 4.40 10.38 -6.57
CA HIS A 171 3.02 10.39 -7.05
C HIS A 171 2.10 10.96 -5.97
N ILE A 172 1.31 11.97 -6.32
CA ILE A 172 0.25 12.53 -5.46
C ILE A 172 -1.08 12.37 -6.19
N GLY A 173 -1.97 11.58 -5.62
CA GLY A 173 -3.28 11.27 -6.18
C GLY A 173 -4.27 12.41 -6.10
N GLU A 174 -5.39 12.24 -6.78
CA GLU A 174 -6.51 13.18 -6.89
C GLU A 174 -7.02 13.68 -5.54
N SER A 175 -7.43 14.94 -5.45
CA SER A 175 -8.08 15.55 -4.28
C SER A 175 -7.25 15.47 -2.98
N THR A 176 -5.95 15.21 -3.10
CA THR A 176 -5.02 15.15 -1.96
C THR A 176 -4.50 16.53 -1.63
N GLN A 177 -4.41 16.83 -0.33
CA GLN A 177 -3.89 18.09 0.17
C GLN A 177 -2.57 17.88 0.92
N VAL A 178 -1.52 18.56 0.48
CA VAL A 178 -0.23 18.66 1.17
C VAL A 178 -0.16 20.02 1.85
N LYS A 179 -0.08 19.99 3.18
CA LYS A 179 -0.03 21.19 4.01
C LYS A 179 1.34 21.87 3.94
N PRO A 180 1.43 23.17 4.28
CA PRO A 180 2.69 23.90 4.28
C PRO A 180 3.80 23.20 5.07
N TYR A 181 5.04 23.43 4.62
CA TYR A 181 6.28 22.95 5.25
C TYR A 181 6.43 21.43 5.27
N SER A 182 5.79 20.74 4.33
CA SER A 182 5.98 19.31 4.14
C SER A 182 7.19 19.03 3.26
N ILE A 183 7.87 17.90 3.53
CA ILE A 183 8.96 17.37 2.70
C ILE A 183 8.54 15.97 2.26
N ILE A 184 8.45 15.74 0.96
CA ILE A 184 8.01 14.46 0.42
C ILE A 184 9.00 13.97 -0.62
N SER A 185 9.53 12.77 -0.46
CA SER A 185 10.48 12.15 -1.38
C SER A 185 10.14 10.69 -1.66
N ASN A 186 10.45 10.22 -2.88
CA ASN A 186 10.39 8.81 -3.29
C ASN A 186 9.08 8.08 -2.93
N SER A 187 7.93 8.76 -2.91
CA SER A 187 6.73 8.26 -2.27
C SER A 187 5.51 8.22 -3.19
N TYR A 188 4.62 7.27 -2.93
CA TYR A 188 3.28 7.20 -3.50
C TYR A 188 2.26 7.65 -2.47
N ILE A 189 1.44 8.62 -2.83
CA ILE A 189 0.32 9.10 -2.04
C ILE A 189 -0.95 8.96 -2.87
N GLY A 190 -1.92 8.24 -2.34
CA GLY A 190 -3.23 8.00 -2.95
C GLY A 190 -4.11 9.25 -3.02
N LYS A 191 -5.37 9.05 -3.35
CA LYS A 191 -6.37 10.12 -3.48
C LYS A 191 -7.03 10.46 -2.14
N ASN A 192 -7.57 11.67 -2.06
CA ASN A 192 -8.32 12.17 -0.89
C ASN A 192 -7.51 12.19 0.42
N CYS A 193 -6.19 12.15 0.37
CA CYS A 193 -5.31 12.19 1.55
C CYS A 193 -5.14 13.60 2.12
N ARG A 194 -4.73 13.67 3.37
CA ARG A 194 -4.32 14.91 4.06
C ARG A 194 -2.93 14.70 4.63
N ILE A 195 -1.95 15.42 4.09
CA ILE A 195 -0.54 15.13 4.27
C ILE A 195 0.17 16.32 4.89
N ALA A 196 1.05 16.07 5.86
CA ALA A 196 1.99 17.06 6.42
C ALA A 196 3.21 16.35 7.03
N GLY A 197 4.28 17.12 7.26
CA GLY A 197 5.53 16.66 7.84
C GLY A 197 6.45 16.02 6.81
N GLU A 198 7.34 15.16 7.28
CA GLU A 198 8.33 14.49 6.43
C GLU A 198 7.89 13.08 6.05
N ILE A 199 7.93 12.78 4.74
CA ILE A 199 7.56 11.48 4.19
C ILE A 199 8.63 11.08 3.20
N ASP A 200 9.27 9.94 3.43
CA ASP A 200 10.27 9.38 2.52
C ASP A 200 9.99 7.93 2.19
N SER A 201 10.16 7.56 0.92
CA SER A 201 10.14 6.17 0.43
C SER A 201 8.92 5.37 0.94
N SER A 202 7.75 6.01 0.98
CA SER A 202 6.54 5.45 1.60
C SER A 202 5.36 5.35 0.64
N ILE A 203 4.51 4.36 0.87
CA ILE A 203 3.23 4.17 0.19
C ILE A 203 2.12 4.55 1.16
N ILE A 204 1.30 5.53 0.78
CA ILE A 204 0.11 5.95 1.54
C ILE A 204 -1.11 5.75 0.64
N LEU A 205 -2.02 4.88 1.03
CA LEU A 205 -3.24 4.61 0.26
C LEU A 205 -4.32 5.67 0.53
N ASP A 206 -5.44 5.52 -0.18
CA ASP A 206 -6.51 6.50 -0.28
C ASP A 206 -7.14 6.88 1.08
N TYR A 207 -7.65 8.10 1.16
CA TYR A 207 -8.39 8.62 2.32
C TYR A 207 -7.61 8.68 3.64
N THR A 208 -6.30 8.54 3.59
CA THR A 208 -5.44 8.53 4.78
C THR A 208 -5.08 9.93 5.22
N ASN A 209 -5.04 10.14 6.53
CA ASN A 209 -4.63 11.39 7.16
C ASN A 209 -3.30 11.21 7.89
N LYS A 210 -2.24 11.86 7.41
CA LYS A 210 -1.04 12.23 8.15
C LYS A 210 -0.95 13.76 8.12
N SER A 211 -1.91 14.41 8.77
CA SER A 211 -2.16 15.85 8.61
C SER A 211 -1.28 16.77 9.45
N HIS A 212 -0.32 16.22 10.18
CA HIS A 212 0.52 16.93 11.13
C HIS A 212 1.99 16.55 10.99
N LEU A 213 2.89 17.25 11.69
CA LEU A 213 4.31 16.94 11.75
C LEU A 213 4.58 15.52 12.24
N GLY A 214 5.77 15.03 12.01
CA GLY A 214 6.26 13.69 12.29
C GLY A 214 6.87 13.06 11.03
N TYR A 215 7.83 12.16 11.23
CA TYR A 215 8.51 11.43 10.17
C TYR A 215 7.79 10.13 9.83
N LEU A 216 7.63 9.84 8.56
CA LEU A 216 7.12 8.57 8.02
C LEU A 216 8.09 8.09 6.93
N GLY A 217 8.94 7.14 7.25
CA GLY A 217 9.95 6.62 6.33
C GLY A 217 9.74 5.14 5.99
N HIS A 218 9.99 4.77 4.73
CA HIS A 218 10.01 3.40 4.22
C HIS A 218 8.82 2.55 4.68
N SER A 219 7.62 3.17 4.73
CA SER A 219 6.43 2.61 5.35
C SER A 219 5.31 2.37 4.36
N TYR A 220 4.45 1.39 4.66
CA TYR A 220 3.20 1.16 3.96
C TYR A 220 2.02 1.56 4.86
N VAL A 221 1.17 2.43 4.38
CA VAL A 221 0.00 2.92 5.11
C VAL A 221 -1.26 2.61 4.32
N GLY A 222 -2.12 1.78 4.87
CA GLY A 222 -3.38 1.37 4.27
C GLY A 222 -4.38 2.51 4.08
N GLU A 223 -5.58 2.17 3.64
CA GLU A 223 -6.66 3.14 3.45
C GLU A 223 -7.32 3.54 4.77
N TRP A 224 -7.85 4.75 4.82
CA TRP A 224 -8.60 5.25 5.98
C TRP A 224 -7.80 5.23 7.28
N VAL A 225 -6.47 5.26 7.20
CA VAL A 225 -5.60 5.39 8.36
C VAL A 225 -5.58 6.84 8.85
N ASN A 226 -5.48 7.03 10.17
CA ASN A 226 -5.32 8.37 10.74
C ASN A 226 -4.12 8.40 11.70
N LEU A 227 -3.03 9.01 11.26
CA LEU A 227 -1.86 9.23 12.08
C LEU A 227 -2.03 10.54 12.88
N GLY A 228 -2.02 10.40 14.21
CA GLY A 228 -2.10 11.54 15.12
C GLY A 228 -0.90 12.48 14.98
N ALA A 229 -1.01 13.68 15.52
CA ALA A 229 0.08 14.67 15.50
C ALA A 229 1.34 14.10 16.15
N ASN A 230 2.50 14.38 15.55
CA ASN A 230 3.80 13.87 15.99
C ASN A 230 3.90 12.33 16.04
N THR A 231 3.11 11.62 15.22
CA THR A 231 3.38 10.20 14.97
C THR A 231 4.66 10.08 14.17
N VAL A 232 5.61 9.29 14.67
CA VAL A 232 6.92 9.06 14.06
C VAL A 232 7.14 7.57 13.86
N THR A 233 7.66 7.19 12.69
CA THR A 233 8.12 5.81 12.45
C THR A 233 9.64 5.79 12.32
N SER A 234 10.29 4.88 13.04
CA SER A 234 11.68 4.55 12.75
C SER A 234 11.76 3.68 11.51
N ASP A 235 12.72 3.90 10.66
CA ASP A 235 12.99 3.08 9.48
C ASP A 235 14.41 2.51 9.43
N LEU A 236 15.22 2.79 10.46
CA LEU A 236 16.61 2.36 10.59
C LEU A 236 16.86 1.91 12.04
N LYS A 237 17.56 0.80 12.20
CA LYS A 237 18.02 0.39 13.55
C LYS A 237 19.21 1.24 14.01
N MET A 238 19.32 1.47 15.31
CA MET A 238 20.51 2.11 15.91
C MET A 238 21.80 1.32 15.65
N THR A 239 21.69 0.02 15.40
CA THR A 239 22.83 -0.86 15.10
C THR A 239 23.18 -0.90 13.60
N TYR A 240 22.43 -0.20 12.75
CA TYR A 240 22.59 -0.20 11.28
C TYR A 240 22.52 -1.60 10.63
N GLY A 241 22.03 -2.60 11.36
CA GLY A 241 21.81 -3.96 10.83
C GLY A 241 20.53 -4.08 10.03
N THR A 242 20.39 -5.19 9.29
CA THR A 242 19.17 -5.50 8.53
C THR A 242 17.95 -5.58 9.44
N ILE A 243 16.80 -5.18 8.88
CA ILE A 243 15.51 -5.19 9.58
C ILE A 243 14.83 -6.53 9.31
N SER A 244 14.18 -7.08 10.32
CA SER A 244 13.36 -8.28 10.16
C SER A 244 11.89 -7.95 10.42
N MET A 245 11.00 -8.58 9.65
CA MET A 245 9.56 -8.54 9.88
C MET A 245 9.04 -9.91 10.32
N ARG A 246 8.01 -9.92 11.15
CA ARG A 246 7.32 -11.14 11.52
C ARG A 246 6.19 -11.41 10.52
N LEU A 247 6.23 -12.56 9.87
CA LEU A 247 5.15 -13.09 9.05
C LEU A 247 4.62 -14.34 9.76
N ASP A 248 3.36 -14.30 10.18
CA ASP A 248 2.72 -15.33 11.01
C ASP A 248 3.54 -15.68 12.27
N LYS A 249 4.21 -16.83 12.26
CA LYS A 249 5.03 -17.32 13.38
C LYS A 249 6.51 -17.05 13.19
N GLU A 250 6.96 -16.77 11.98
CA GLU A 250 8.36 -16.64 11.62
C GLU A 250 8.80 -15.18 11.54
N LYS A 251 9.99 -14.90 12.04
CA LYS A 251 10.68 -13.65 11.84
C LYS A 251 11.63 -13.81 10.66
N LYS A 252 11.39 -13.04 9.58
CA LYS A 252 12.19 -13.09 8.36
C LYS A 252 13.05 -11.86 8.23
N ASP A 253 14.32 -12.05 7.91
CA ASP A 253 15.23 -10.97 7.54
C ASP A 253 14.82 -10.42 6.18
N THR A 254 14.54 -9.12 6.12
CA THR A 254 14.13 -8.43 4.88
C THR A 254 15.32 -8.11 3.98
N LYS A 255 16.54 -8.33 4.45
CA LYS A 255 17.83 -8.01 3.78
C LYS A 255 17.99 -6.51 3.44
N THR A 256 17.16 -5.65 4.01
CA THR A 256 17.29 -4.20 3.91
C THR A 256 17.60 -3.57 5.26
N ILE A 257 18.42 -2.52 5.25
CA ILE A 257 18.74 -1.74 6.45
C ILE A 257 17.70 -0.66 6.73
N LYS A 258 16.85 -0.31 5.74
CA LYS A 258 15.80 0.67 5.87
C LYS A 258 14.43 0.05 5.59
N LEU A 259 13.60 -0.01 6.61
CA LEU A 259 12.20 -0.44 6.51
C LEU A 259 11.41 0.11 7.70
N GLY A 260 10.39 0.90 7.43
CA GLY A 260 9.49 1.44 8.44
C GLY A 260 8.41 0.45 8.88
N SER A 261 7.19 0.94 9.02
CA SER A 261 6.07 0.18 9.57
C SER A 261 4.97 -0.04 8.54
N PHE A 262 4.18 -1.09 8.73
CA PHE A 262 3.05 -1.47 7.88
C PHE A 262 1.74 -1.28 8.64
N PHE A 263 0.94 -0.32 8.19
CA PHE A 263 -0.35 0.00 8.80
C PHE A 263 -1.48 -0.64 7.99
N GLY A 264 -2.25 -1.49 8.65
CA GLY A 264 -3.50 -2.00 8.10
C GLY A 264 -4.57 -0.90 7.98
N ASP A 265 -5.52 -1.11 7.09
CA ASP A 265 -6.62 -0.19 6.83
C ASP A 265 -7.33 0.21 8.14
N MET A 266 -7.84 1.44 8.18
CA MET A 266 -8.64 1.97 9.28
C MET A 266 -7.90 2.09 10.63
N SER A 267 -6.61 1.78 10.70
CA SER A 267 -5.83 1.94 11.94
C SER A 267 -5.64 3.41 12.31
N LYS A 268 -5.42 3.68 13.60
CA LYS A 268 -5.27 5.04 14.11
C LYS A 268 -4.16 5.10 15.16
N THR A 269 -3.39 6.17 15.13
CA THR A 269 -2.44 6.48 16.20
C THR A 269 -2.92 7.67 17.03
N SER A 270 -2.62 7.67 18.31
CA SER A 270 -2.77 8.86 19.14
C SER A 270 -1.68 9.89 18.80
N ILE A 271 -1.77 11.08 19.42
CA ILE A 271 -0.70 12.07 19.36
C ILE A 271 0.58 11.52 19.99
N GLY A 272 1.76 11.91 19.45
CA GLY A 272 3.06 11.53 20.01
C GLY A 272 3.35 10.03 19.98
N THR A 273 2.74 9.27 19.06
CA THR A 273 3.01 7.83 18.92
C THR A 273 4.33 7.60 18.18
N ASN A 274 5.23 6.81 18.79
CA ASN A 274 6.51 6.43 18.22
C ASN A 274 6.49 4.94 17.89
N ILE A 275 6.79 4.58 16.63
CA ILE A 275 6.69 3.21 16.13
C ILE A 275 8.05 2.77 15.62
N TYR A 276 8.55 1.64 16.13
CA TYR A 276 9.84 1.11 15.75
C TYR A 276 9.79 0.42 14.36
N CYS A 277 10.96 0.27 13.75
CA CYS A 277 11.11 -0.25 12.39
C CYS A 277 10.68 -1.72 12.25
N GLY A 278 10.13 -2.07 11.08
CA GLY A 278 9.74 -3.44 10.73
C GLY A 278 8.49 -3.95 11.43
N LEU A 279 7.65 -3.07 12.02
CA LEU A 279 6.45 -3.46 12.75
C LEU A 279 5.18 -3.40 11.89
N LYS A 280 4.20 -4.19 12.28
CA LYS A 280 2.85 -4.21 11.71
C LYS A 280 1.83 -3.66 12.71
N ILE A 281 1.02 -2.74 12.23
CA ILE A 281 -0.15 -2.23 12.96
C ILE A 281 -1.38 -2.79 12.30
N GLY A 282 -2.11 -3.65 12.98
CA GLY A 282 -3.23 -4.39 12.43
C GLY A 282 -4.42 -3.51 12.03
N ILE A 283 -5.32 -4.10 11.25
CA ILE A 283 -6.52 -3.46 10.71
C ILE A 283 -7.36 -2.89 11.86
N SER A 284 -7.85 -1.66 11.70
CA SER A 284 -8.76 -0.99 12.65
C SER A 284 -8.23 -0.91 14.10
N SER A 285 -6.91 -1.02 14.30
CA SER A 285 -6.32 -0.89 15.63
C SER A 285 -6.06 0.57 16.00
N HIS A 286 -6.19 0.88 17.27
CA HIS A 286 -5.85 2.18 17.84
C HIS A 286 -4.62 2.04 18.74
N VAL A 287 -3.55 2.80 18.47
CA VAL A 287 -2.29 2.66 19.20
C VAL A 287 -1.89 3.94 19.91
N TYR A 288 -1.30 3.78 21.10
CA TYR A 288 -0.90 4.86 22.00
C TYR A 288 0.56 4.71 22.44
N GLY A 289 1.32 5.80 22.40
CA GLY A 289 2.66 5.87 22.97
C GLY A 289 3.73 5.15 22.14
N ASN A 290 4.63 4.43 22.80
CA ASN A 290 5.76 3.76 22.14
C ASN A 290 5.40 2.32 21.76
N ILE A 291 5.63 1.98 20.48
CA ILE A 291 5.27 0.67 19.91
C ILE A 291 6.55 -0.09 19.57
N PHE A 292 6.78 -1.20 20.26
CA PHE A 292 7.98 -2.05 20.13
C PHE A 292 7.70 -3.42 19.50
N ASP A 293 6.42 -3.81 19.42
CA ASP A 293 5.96 -5.09 18.88
C ASP A 293 4.81 -4.90 17.89
N ASP A 294 4.56 -5.93 17.08
CA ASP A 294 3.41 -5.99 16.19
C ASP A 294 2.11 -5.82 16.99
N VAL A 295 1.20 -5.03 16.44
CA VAL A 295 -0.13 -4.82 17.02
C VAL A 295 -1.14 -5.63 16.22
N PRO A 296 -1.90 -6.54 16.85
CA PRO A 296 -2.94 -7.31 16.18
C PRO A 296 -4.08 -6.43 15.67
N SER A 297 -4.83 -6.94 14.72
CA SER A 297 -6.02 -6.28 14.18
C SER A 297 -7.12 -6.14 15.25
N TYR A 298 -7.86 -5.03 15.19
CA TYR A 298 -8.96 -4.71 16.11
C TYR A 298 -8.55 -4.66 17.59
N VAL A 299 -7.45 -4.00 17.88
CA VAL A 299 -6.92 -3.84 19.23
C VAL A 299 -6.77 -2.37 19.59
N ILE A 300 -7.12 -2.02 20.82
CA ILE A 300 -6.69 -0.79 21.45
C ILE A 300 -5.38 -1.12 22.18
N TYR A 301 -4.25 -0.69 21.63
CA TYR A 301 -2.93 -0.97 22.15
C TYR A 301 -2.53 0.09 23.18
N GLY A 302 -2.66 -0.26 24.46
CA GLY A 302 -2.38 0.63 25.59
C GLY A 302 -0.98 0.44 26.20
N GLN A 303 -0.27 -0.64 25.88
CA GLN A 303 1.05 -0.95 26.47
C GLN A 303 2.06 0.18 26.26
N GLY A 304 2.00 0.89 25.15
CA GLY A 304 2.86 2.03 24.85
C GLY A 304 2.75 3.21 25.83
N ILE A 305 1.71 3.22 26.67
CA ILE A 305 1.47 4.21 27.74
C ILE A 305 1.27 3.56 29.10
N GLY A 306 1.74 2.31 29.28
CA GLY A 306 1.62 1.57 30.56
C GLY A 306 0.21 1.05 30.88
N SER A 307 -0.71 1.04 29.92
CA SER A 307 -2.05 0.48 30.06
C SER A 307 -2.12 -0.91 29.40
N GLU A 308 -3.09 -1.73 29.82
CA GLU A 308 -3.29 -3.03 29.18
C GLU A 308 -3.98 -2.88 27.82
N ASN A 309 -3.67 -3.80 26.90
CA ASN A 309 -4.36 -3.91 25.61
C ASN A 309 -5.81 -4.39 25.80
N ALA A 310 -6.70 -3.88 24.96
CA ALA A 310 -8.09 -4.29 24.93
C ALA A 310 -8.55 -4.61 23.51
N GLU A 311 -9.48 -5.55 23.36
CA GLU A 311 -10.13 -5.82 22.09
C GLU A 311 -11.02 -4.65 21.69
N MET A 312 -10.92 -4.20 20.45
CA MET A 312 -11.83 -3.21 19.87
C MET A 312 -13.17 -3.87 19.58
N ASN A 313 -14.23 -3.38 20.20
CA ASN A 313 -15.58 -3.86 19.91
C ASN A 313 -15.93 -3.57 18.44
N ILE A 314 -16.38 -4.59 17.70
CA ILE A 314 -16.65 -4.47 16.25
C ILE A 314 -17.72 -3.41 15.93
N SER A 315 -18.79 -3.31 16.73
CA SER A 315 -19.83 -2.29 16.53
C SER A 315 -19.28 -0.88 16.72
N SER A 316 -18.36 -0.69 17.67
CA SER A 316 -17.65 0.58 17.87
C SER A 316 -16.72 0.90 16.72
N SER A 317 -15.98 -0.09 16.23
CA SER A 317 -15.10 0.05 15.06
C SER A 317 -15.88 0.50 13.81
N ILE A 318 -17.01 -0.15 13.52
CA ILE A 318 -17.91 0.22 12.41
C ILE A 318 -18.42 1.66 12.59
N LYS A 319 -18.85 2.02 13.81
CA LYS A 319 -19.32 3.38 14.11
C LYS A 319 -18.24 4.44 13.90
N PHE A 320 -17.01 4.16 14.31
CA PHE A 320 -15.87 5.07 14.10
C PHE A 320 -15.55 5.22 12.62
N GLN A 321 -15.56 4.13 11.88
CA GLN A 321 -15.30 4.15 10.45
C GLN A 321 -16.40 4.90 9.68
N LYS A 322 -17.69 4.69 9.99
CA LYS A 322 -18.78 5.47 9.43
C LYS A 322 -18.58 6.98 9.64
N ARG A 323 -18.22 7.39 10.84
CA ARG A 323 -17.91 8.81 11.15
C ARG A 323 -16.71 9.34 10.36
N MET A 324 -15.69 8.52 10.14
CA MET A 324 -14.52 8.92 9.35
C MET A 324 -14.87 9.08 7.88
N MET A 325 -15.65 8.15 7.32
CA MET A 325 -16.09 8.17 5.93
C MET A 325 -17.01 9.37 5.65
N SER A 326 -17.97 9.66 6.54
CA SER A 326 -18.89 10.79 6.38
C SER A 326 -18.16 12.15 6.31
N ARG A 327 -16.99 12.31 6.96
CA ARG A 327 -16.15 13.50 6.82
C ARG A 327 -15.52 13.67 5.44
N ARG A 328 -15.64 12.69 4.58
CA ARG A 328 -15.20 12.68 3.18
C ARG A 328 -16.36 12.55 2.22
N ASN A 329 -17.60 12.74 2.70
CA ASN A 329 -18.83 12.55 1.92
C ASN A 329 -18.88 11.15 1.26
N VAL A 330 -18.44 10.14 2.00
CA VAL A 330 -18.49 8.74 1.59
C VAL A 330 -19.40 7.98 2.55
N ASP A 331 -20.43 7.33 2.02
CA ASP A 331 -21.29 6.48 2.80
C ASP A 331 -20.72 5.04 2.87
N MET A 332 -20.84 4.44 4.04
CA MET A 332 -20.46 3.04 4.22
C MET A 332 -21.55 2.14 3.66
N SER A 333 -21.21 1.33 2.66
CA SER A 333 -22.14 0.31 2.15
C SER A 333 -22.28 -0.87 3.12
N LEU A 334 -23.36 -1.65 2.95
CA LEU A 334 -23.59 -2.87 3.73
C LEU A 334 -22.45 -3.89 3.51
N GLU A 335 -21.94 -3.98 2.29
CA GLU A 335 -20.82 -4.87 1.95
C GLU A 335 -19.55 -4.47 2.67
N TYR A 336 -19.27 -3.16 2.80
CA TYR A 336 -18.12 -2.68 3.57
C TYR A 336 -18.26 -3.03 5.05
N GLU A 337 -19.46 -2.86 5.62
CA GLU A 337 -19.74 -3.25 6.99
C GLU A 337 -19.56 -4.76 7.21
N ASN A 338 -20.08 -5.59 6.29
CA ASN A 338 -19.92 -7.05 6.34
C ASN A 338 -18.44 -7.46 6.20
N MET A 339 -17.68 -6.78 5.32
CA MET A 339 -16.24 -7.00 5.22
C MET A 339 -15.55 -6.75 6.58
N MET A 340 -15.87 -5.67 7.28
CA MET A 340 -15.29 -5.38 8.60
C MET A 340 -15.60 -6.48 9.63
N LYS A 341 -16.83 -7.00 9.63
CA LYS A 341 -17.23 -8.12 10.49
C LYS A 341 -16.44 -9.39 10.17
N THR A 342 -16.34 -9.75 8.89
CA THR A 342 -15.57 -10.90 8.43
C THR A 342 -14.09 -10.77 8.82
N LEU A 343 -13.47 -9.61 8.60
CA LEU A 343 -12.07 -9.37 8.99
C LEU A 343 -11.86 -9.46 10.50
N PHE A 344 -12.84 -9.01 11.30
CA PHE A 344 -12.80 -9.16 12.75
C PHE A 344 -12.76 -10.63 13.17
N GLU A 345 -13.58 -11.48 12.54
CA GLU A 345 -13.62 -12.92 12.79
C GLU A 345 -12.33 -13.60 12.32
N MET A 346 -11.87 -13.33 11.08
CA MET A 346 -10.65 -13.91 10.52
C MET A 346 -9.39 -13.60 11.36
N THR A 347 -9.35 -12.47 12.05
CA THR A 347 -8.20 -12.03 12.84
C THR A 347 -8.28 -12.39 14.32
N ILE A 348 -9.23 -13.23 14.72
CA ILE A 348 -9.42 -13.64 16.11
C ILE A 348 -8.18 -14.33 16.69
N ASN A 349 -7.47 -15.12 15.89
CA ASN A 349 -6.28 -15.84 16.32
C ASN A 349 -5.09 -14.89 16.58
N GLU A 350 -5.00 -13.77 15.88
CA GLU A 350 -4.01 -12.73 16.17
C GLU A 350 -4.21 -12.18 17.59
N ARG A 351 -5.45 -11.81 17.93
CA ARG A 351 -5.80 -11.29 19.25
C ARG A 351 -5.58 -12.30 20.38
N LYS A 352 -5.96 -13.58 20.15
CA LYS A 352 -5.71 -14.67 21.11
C LYS A 352 -4.22 -14.89 21.38
N LYS A 353 -3.40 -14.91 20.32
CA LYS A 353 -1.94 -15.07 20.42
C LYS A 353 -1.29 -13.96 21.28
N HIS A 354 -1.77 -12.73 21.13
CA HIS A 354 -1.31 -11.58 21.91
C HIS A 354 -2.03 -11.41 23.25
N LYS A 355 -2.81 -12.40 23.69
CA LYS A 355 -3.54 -12.41 24.97
C LYS A 355 -4.41 -11.17 25.19
N VAL A 356 -4.95 -10.61 24.10
CA VAL A 356 -5.83 -9.45 24.16
C VAL A 356 -7.17 -9.84 24.77
N ARG A 357 -7.63 -9.06 25.74
CA ARG A 357 -8.87 -9.33 26.48
C ARG A 357 -10.00 -8.45 25.98
N SER A 358 -11.21 -9.01 25.95
CA SER A 358 -12.44 -8.23 25.72
C SER A 358 -12.79 -7.50 27.03
N LYS A 359 -12.39 -6.24 27.14
CA LYS A 359 -12.64 -5.38 28.29
C LYS A 359 -12.74 -3.92 27.86
N LYS A 360 -13.32 -3.09 28.73
CA LYS A 360 -13.33 -1.63 28.52
C LYS A 360 -11.90 -1.09 28.62
N PHE A 361 -11.46 -0.36 27.59
CA PHE A 361 -10.20 0.36 27.63
C PHE A 361 -10.33 1.62 28.49
N THR A 362 -9.35 1.84 29.35
CA THR A 362 -9.27 3.02 30.22
C THR A 362 -7.83 3.54 30.18
N ILE A 363 -7.66 4.81 29.87
CA ILE A 363 -6.38 5.51 30.04
C ILE A 363 -6.28 5.83 31.54
N ARG A 364 -5.22 5.36 32.19
CA ARG A 364 -4.94 5.68 33.58
C ARG A 364 -4.22 7.01 33.72
#